data_684140715eecb840bf52baf7138ac913
#
_entry.id   684140715eecb840bf52baf7138ac913
#
_cell.length_a   1.000
_cell.length_b   1.000
_cell.length_c   1.000
_cell.angle_alpha   90.00
_cell.angle_beta   90.00
_cell.angle_gamma   90.00
#
_symmetry.space_group_name_H-M   'P 1'
#
loop_
_entity.id
_entity.type
_entity.pdbx_description
1 polymer ?
#
loop_
_entity_poly.entity_id
_entity_poly.type
_entity_poly.pdbx_seq_one_letter_code
_entity_poly.pdbx_strand_id
1 'polypeptide(L)'
;LAVLKVDNVDNLTVARLGDSGTLTVGEEVVAVGAPLGLRSTVTHGIISALNRPVPLSGEGSDTDTVIDGVQTDASINHGNSGGPLINMESEVIGINTAGKSLSDSASGLGFAIPVNEVKATVESLIKDGKVSHPTLGLTARSVSNDLASGAQIANVTAGGPADKAGIKENDVVVKVGNRTVADA
;
A
#
# COMPACT_ATOMS: atom_id res chain seq x y z
N LEU A 1 1.57 -4.55 -8.69
CA LEU A 1 1.47 -3.63 -9.84
C LEU A 1 1.98 -4.28 -11.10
N ALA A 2 1.41 -3.90 -12.26
CA ALA A 2 1.88 -4.27 -13.58
C ALA A 2 1.92 -3.02 -14.47
N VAL A 3 2.89 -2.95 -15.38
CA VAL A 3 2.99 -1.90 -16.39
C VAL A 3 2.62 -2.50 -17.75
N LEU A 4 1.66 -1.88 -18.42
CA LEU A 4 1.25 -2.25 -19.77
C LEU A 4 1.72 -1.16 -20.72
N LYS A 5 2.40 -1.57 -21.78
CA LYS A 5 2.73 -0.69 -22.91
C LYS A 5 1.72 -0.93 -24.03
N VAL A 6 1.15 0.14 -24.53
CA VAL A 6 0.23 0.11 -25.69
C VAL A 6 0.95 0.77 -26.88
N ASP A 7 1.04 0.06 -27.99
CA ASP A 7 1.63 0.57 -29.23
C ASP A 7 0.55 1.02 -30.20
N ASN A 8 0.89 1.94 -31.10
CA ASN A 8 0.02 2.46 -32.16
C ASN A 8 -1.27 3.12 -31.67
N VAL A 9 -1.22 3.81 -30.53
CA VAL A 9 -2.32 4.62 -30.01
C VAL A 9 -1.90 6.09 -30.00
N ASP A 10 -2.60 6.89 -30.80
CA ASP A 10 -2.42 8.34 -30.84
C ASP A 10 -3.50 9.04 -29.99
N ASN A 11 -3.19 10.26 -29.53
CA ASN A 11 -4.13 11.14 -28.83
C ASN A 11 -4.64 10.65 -27.45
N LEU A 12 -3.81 9.95 -26.68
CA LEU A 12 -4.14 9.65 -25.28
C LEU A 12 -3.98 10.89 -24.41
N THR A 13 -5.00 11.13 -23.57
CA THR A 13 -4.86 12.11 -22.49
C THR A 13 -4.09 11.48 -21.35
N VAL A 14 -2.94 12.06 -21.02
CA VAL A 14 -2.08 11.57 -19.94
C VAL A 14 -2.62 12.10 -18.59
N ALA A 15 -2.85 11.20 -17.64
CA ALA A 15 -3.21 11.57 -16.29
C ALA A 15 -2.01 12.20 -15.55
N ARG A 16 -2.26 13.26 -14.79
CA ARG A 16 -1.23 13.84 -13.92
C ARG A 16 -1.07 12.98 -12.67
N LEU A 17 0.17 12.71 -12.28
CA LEU A 17 0.48 12.06 -11.02
C LEU A 17 0.76 13.12 -9.96
N GLY A 18 -0.01 13.09 -8.88
CA GLY A 18 0.15 13.98 -7.73
C GLY A 18 1.34 13.60 -6.84
N ASP A 19 1.29 14.04 -5.58
CA ASP A 19 2.26 13.74 -4.54
C ASP A 19 1.55 13.18 -3.31
N SER A 20 1.69 11.86 -3.06
CA SER A 20 1.06 11.22 -1.90
C SER A 20 1.73 11.60 -0.57
N GLY A 21 2.88 12.26 -0.58
CA GLY A 21 3.54 12.76 0.63
C GLY A 21 2.90 14.00 1.23
N THR A 22 2.02 14.69 0.48
CA THR A 22 1.32 15.91 0.92
C THR A 22 -0.13 15.66 1.35
N LEU A 23 -0.62 14.43 1.23
CA LEU A 23 -2.01 14.08 1.52
C LEU A 23 -2.36 14.30 2.99
N THR A 24 -3.60 14.71 3.22
CA THR A 24 -4.14 14.95 4.57
C THR A 24 -5.44 14.17 4.79
N VAL A 25 -5.66 13.73 6.03
CA VAL A 25 -6.92 13.09 6.42
C VAL A 25 -8.07 14.12 6.31
N GLY A 26 -9.18 13.69 5.71
CA GLY A 26 -10.34 14.53 5.43
C GLY A 26 -10.35 15.16 4.03
N GLU A 27 -9.27 15.01 3.25
CA GLU A 27 -9.18 15.47 1.86
C GLU A 27 -10.14 14.67 0.96
N GLU A 28 -10.92 15.36 0.12
CA GLU A 28 -11.87 14.75 -0.80
C GLU A 28 -11.16 14.00 -1.93
N VAL A 29 -11.66 12.81 -2.23
CA VAL A 29 -11.10 11.95 -3.26
C VAL A 29 -12.18 11.26 -4.08
N VAL A 30 -11.81 10.89 -5.29
CA VAL A 30 -12.65 10.15 -6.24
C VAL A 30 -11.92 8.88 -6.65
N ALA A 31 -12.58 7.74 -6.51
CA ALA A 31 -12.10 6.47 -7.04
C ALA A 31 -12.81 6.13 -8.35
N VAL A 32 -12.04 5.73 -9.35
CA VAL A 32 -12.56 5.35 -10.68
C VAL A 32 -12.24 3.88 -10.94
N GLY A 33 -13.17 3.17 -11.56
CA GLY A 33 -12.99 1.77 -11.88
C GLY A 33 -14.11 1.19 -12.74
N ALA A 34 -14.15 -0.14 -12.87
CA ALA A 34 -15.16 -0.89 -13.59
C ALA A 34 -15.67 -2.08 -12.76
N PRO A 35 -16.26 -1.83 -11.57
CA PRO A 35 -16.73 -2.90 -10.70
C PRO A 35 -17.79 -3.72 -11.41
N LEU A 36 -17.73 -5.05 -11.27
CA LEU A 36 -18.68 -5.99 -11.84
C LEU A 36 -18.84 -5.86 -13.37
N GLY A 37 -17.85 -5.32 -14.08
CA GLY A 37 -17.92 -5.07 -15.53
C GLY A 37 -18.71 -3.82 -15.92
N LEU A 38 -19.20 -3.05 -14.95
CA LEU A 38 -19.84 -1.75 -15.18
C LEU A 38 -18.75 -0.71 -15.47
N ARG A 39 -18.70 -0.26 -16.72
CA ARG A 39 -17.69 0.71 -17.19
C ARG A 39 -17.93 2.08 -16.55
N SER A 40 -16.81 2.77 -16.29
CA SER A 40 -16.82 4.17 -15.84
C SER A 40 -17.57 4.40 -14.52
N THR A 41 -17.44 3.49 -13.57
CA THR A 41 -17.97 3.70 -12.22
C THR A 41 -17.06 4.67 -11.47
N VAL A 42 -17.69 5.66 -10.87
CA VAL A 42 -17.04 6.68 -10.04
C VAL A 42 -17.65 6.64 -8.65
N THR A 43 -16.81 6.60 -7.63
CA THR A 43 -17.22 6.72 -6.24
C THR A 43 -16.47 7.87 -5.57
N HIS A 44 -17.11 8.56 -4.64
CA HIS A 44 -16.55 9.72 -3.94
C HIS A 44 -16.44 9.40 -2.45
N GLY A 45 -15.45 9.96 -1.80
CA GLY A 45 -15.20 9.86 -0.39
C GLY A 45 -14.08 10.80 0.05
N ILE A 46 -13.45 10.48 1.17
CA ILE A 46 -12.33 11.23 1.73
C ILE A 46 -11.15 10.29 2.01
N ILE A 47 -9.98 10.87 2.25
CA ILE A 47 -8.88 10.17 2.90
C ILE A 47 -9.24 9.96 4.36
N SER A 48 -9.44 8.70 4.75
CA SER A 48 -9.83 8.34 6.12
C SER A 48 -8.62 8.15 7.04
N ALA A 49 -7.50 7.67 6.48
CA ALA A 49 -6.23 7.52 7.20
C ALA A 49 -5.07 7.39 6.21
N LEU A 50 -3.87 7.63 6.71
CA LEU A 50 -2.61 7.47 5.98
C LEU A 50 -1.71 6.43 6.67
N ASN A 51 -0.76 5.88 5.92
CA ASN A 51 0.25 4.93 6.40
C ASN A 51 -0.38 3.70 7.10
N ARG A 52 -1.44 3.17 6.52
CA ARG A 52 -2.06 1.94 7.02
C ARG A 52 -1.32 0.72 6.49
N PRO A 53 -0.81 -0.16 7.37
CA PRO A 53 -0.24 -1.42 6.93
C PRO A 53 -1.34 -2.31 6.35
N VAL A 54 -1.34 -2.49 5.04
CA VAL A 54 -2.32 -3.32 4.33
C VAL A 54 -1.62 -4.54 3.76
N PRO A 55 -1.89 -5.74 4.29
CA PRO A 55 -1.35 -6.96 3.73
C PRO A 55 -2.02 -7.24 2.37
N LEU A 56 -1.23 -7.38 1.33
CA LEU A 56 -1.65 -7.81 0.01
C LEU A 56 -1.30 -9.29 -0.14
N SER A 57 -2.27 -10.16 0.02
CA SER A 57 -2.07 -11.59 -0.24
C SER A 57 -2.04 -11.82 -1.74
N GLY A 58 -0.88 -12.19 -2.28
CA GLY A 58 -0.76 -12.75 -3.63
C GLY A 58 -1.24 -14.19 -3.65
N GLU A 59 -2.02 -14.60 -4.65
CA GLU A 59 -2.30 -16.03 -4.87
C GLU A 59 -0.97 -16.77 -5.10
N GLY A 60 -0.61 -17.66 -4.18
CA GLY A 60 0.54 -18.57 -4.31
C GLY A 60 1.88 -18.05 -3.75
N SER A 61 1.89 -16.99 -2.96
CA SER A 61 3.10 -16.49 -2.27
C SER A 61 2.96 -16.69 -0.76
N ASP A 62 3.94 -17.36 -0.16
CA ASP A 62 4.06 -17.51 1.31
C ASP A 62 4.50 -16.22 2.02
N THR A 63 4.68 -15.13 1.28
CA THR A 63 5.10 -13.84 1.82
C THR A 63 4.02 -12.80 1.58
N ASP A 64 3.40 -12.33 2.65
CA ASP A 64 2.50 -11.18 2.59
C ASP A 64 3.31 -9.92 2.27
N THR A 65 2.97 -9.30 1.12
CA THR A 65 3.47 -7.95 0.83
C THR A 65 2.61 -6.96 1.60
N VAL A 66 3.22 -6.15 2.45
CA VAL A 66 2.54 -5.08 3.17
C VAL A 66 2.83 -3.76 2.47
N ILE A 67 1.81 -2.98 2.21
CA ILE A 67 1.92 -1.61 1.70
C ILE A 67 1.54 -0.60 2.79
N ASP A 68 2.12 0.59 2.74
CA ASP A 68 1.68 1.75 3.52
C ASP A 68 0.47 2.40 2.85
N GLY A 69 -0.72 1.78 2.99
CA GLY A 69 -1.91 2.16 2.26
C GLY A 69 -2.49 3.52 2.65
N VAL A 70 -3.03 4.22 1.66
CA VAL A 70 -4.00 5.30 1.87
C VAL A 70 -5.37 4.67 2.08
N GLN A 71 -6.00 4.92 3.22
CA GLN A 71 -7.37 4.47 3.51
C GLN A 71 -8.37 5.53 3.04
N THR A 72 -9.46 5.09 2.42
CA THR A 72 -10.59 5.93 1.99
C THR A 72 -11.93 5.28 2.31
N ASP A 73 -12.95 6.06 2.50
CA ASP A 73 -14.34 5.61 2.57
C ASP A 73 -15.07 5.64 1.21
N ALA A 74 -14.40 6.15 0.15
CA ALA A 74 -14.87 5.95 -1.21
C ALA A 74 -15.03 4.43 -1.47
N SER A 75 -16.16 4.03 -2.03
CA SER A 75 -16.48 2.61 -2.21
C SER A 75 -15.51 1.94 -3.17
N ILE A 76 -14.61 1.11 -2.65
CA ILE A 76 -13.69 0.27 -3.41
C ILE A 76 -14.22 -1.17 -3.39
N ASN A 77 -14.56 -1.68 -4.56
CA ASN A 77 -15.08 -3.04 -4.76
C ASN A 77 -14.25 -3.77 -5.83
N HIS A 78 -14.49 -5.06 -6.00
CA HIS A 78 -13.90 -5.83 -7.09
C HIS A 78 -14.19 -5.17 -8.44
N GLY A 79 -13.13 -4.85 -9.20
CA GLY A 79 -13.15 -4.11 -10.46
C GLY A 79 -12.71 -2.66 -10.36
N ASN A 80 -12.61 -2.08 -9.16
CA ASN A 80 -11.93 -0.80 -8.96
C ASN A 80 -10.42 -0.97 -8.77
N SER A 81 -9.96 -2.15 -8.37
CA SER A 81 -8.53 -2.46 -8.21
C SER A 81 -7.76 -2.21 -9.51
N GLY A 82 -6.65 -1.49 -9.41
CA GLY A 82 -5.85 -1.03 -10.54
C GLY A 82 -6.32 0.29 -11.14
N GLY A 83 -7.54 0.76 -10.81
CA GLY A 83 -8.01 2.09 -11.18
C GLY A 83 -7.40 3.18 -10.28
N PRO A 84 -7.48 4.46 -10.68
CA PRO A 84 -6.92 5.55 -9.92
C PRO A 84 -7.80 5.97 -8.73
N LEU A 85 -7.14 6.41 -7.65
CA LEU A 85 -7.67 7.34 -6.66
C LEU A 85 -7.18 8.75 -7.05
N ILE A 86 -8.10 9.71 -7.16
CA ILE A 86 -7.85 11.04 -7.73
C ILE A 86 -8.24 12.10 -6.69
N ASN A 87 -7.44 13.15 -6.55
CA ASN A 87 -7.79 14.34 -5.74
C ASN A 87 -8.67 15.32 -6.54
N MET A 88 -9.10 16.41 -5.90
CA MET A 88 -9.97 17.41 -6.53
C MET A 88 -9.24 18.28 -7.57
N GLU A 89 -7.91 18.23 -7.61
CA GLU A 89 -7.05 18.84 -8.64
C GLU A 89 -6.88 17.96 -9.89
N SER A 90 -7.62 16.83 -9.96
CA SER A 90 -7.55 15.84 -11.04
C SER A 90 -6.18 15.17 -11.17
N GLU A 91 -5.51 14.95 -10.05
CA GLU A 91 -4.24 14.23 -9.98
C GLU A 91 -4.44 12.84 -9.39
N VAL A 92 -3.75 11.86 -9.96
CA VAL A 92 -3.72 10.50 -9.40
C VAL A 92 -2.84 10.51 -8.16
N ILE A 93 -3.43 10.24 -7.00
CA ILE A 93 -2.77 10.22 -5.70
C ILE A 93 -2.54 8.79 -5.18
N GLY A 94 -3.20 7.80 -5.81
CA GLY A 94 -3.03 6.40 -5.48
C GLY A 94 -3.62 5.48 -6.54
N ILE A 95 -3.31 4.19 -6.43
CA ILE A 95 -3.91 3.12 -7.22
C ILE A 95 -4.77 2.27 -6.29
N ASN A 96 -6.06 2.21 -6.59
CA ASN A 96 -7.03 1.45 -5.78
C ASN A 96 -6.62 -0.01 -5.67
N THR A 97 -6.73 -0.56 -4.47
CA THR A 97 -6.57 -1.99 -4.24
C THR A 97 -7.71 -2.49 -3.36
N ALA A 98 -8.42 -3.50 -3.82
CA ALA A 98 -9.32 -4.26 -2.98
C ALA A 98 -8.43 -5.16 -2.11
N GLY A 99 -7.93 -4.62 -1.01
CA GLY A 99 -7.25 -5.40 0.01
C GLY A 99 -8.18 -6.52 0.48
N LYS A 100 -7.62 -7.59 1.04
CA LYS A 100 -8.43 -8.61 1.69
C LYS A 100 -9.29 -7.89 2.72
N SER A 101 -10.59 -7.78 2.46
CA SER A 101 -11.52 -7.22 3.44
C SER A 101 -11.33 -7.97 4.75
N LEU A 102 -11.02 -7.27 5.82
CA LEU A 102 -10.94 -7.85 7.17
C LEU A 102 -12.29 -8.48 7.60
N SER A 103 -13.34 -8.23 6.83
CA SER A 103 -14.61 -8.96 6.82
C SER A 103 -15.33 -8.68 5.50
N ASP A 104 -16.02 -9.66 4.94
CA ASP A 104 -16.91 -9.51 3.76
C ASP A 104 -18.03 -8.46 3.93
N SER A 105 -18.06 -7.77 5.06
CA SER A 105 -19.09 -6.83 5.49
C SER A 105 -18.58 -5.41 5.80
N ALA A 106 -17.29 -5.12 5.66
CA ALA A 106 -16.76 -3.79 5.99
C ALA A 106 -16.99 -2.80 4.83
N SER A 107 -18.22 -2.28 4.72
CA SER A 107 -18.50 -1.12 3.87
C SER A 107 -17.80 0.13 4.45
N GLY A 108 -17.15 0.93 3.59
CA GLY A 108 -16.48 2.16 3.98
C GLY A 108 -14.99 2.00 4.36
N LEU A 109 -14.37 0.86 4.04
CA LEU A 109 -12.93 0.65 4.17
C LEU A 109 -12.34 0.29 2.80
N GLY A 110 -11.89 1.29 2.08
CA GLY A 110 -11.13 1.16 0.85
C GLY A 110 -9.65 1.49 1.06
N PHE A 111 -8.78 0.94 0.23
CA PHE A 111 -7.36 1.21 0.28
C PHE A 111 -6.81 1.51 -1.10
N ALA A 112 -5.76 2.34 -1.14
CA ALA A 112 -5.00 2.61 -2.35
C ALA A 112 -3.50 2.58 -2.07
N ILE A 113 -2.73 2.13 -3.04
CA ILE A 113 -1.27 2.19 -3.02
C ILE A 113 -0.87 3.65 -3.29
N PRO A 114 -0.10 4.31 -2.41
CA PRO A 114 0.30 5.70 -2.58
C PRO A 114 1.03 5.94 -3.91
N VAL A 115 0.72 7.05 -4.61
CA VAL A 115 1.29 7.31 -5.94
C VAL A 115 2.81 7.42 -5.95
N ASN A 116 3.45 7.86 -4.86
CA ASN A 116 4.91 7.95 -4.78
C ASN A 116 5.56 6.55 -4.79
N GLU A 117 4.95 5.56 -4.14
CA GLU A 117 5.37 4.15 -4.24
C GLU A 117 5.12 3.59 -5.64
N VAL A 118 3.98 3.95 -6.24
CA VAL A 118 3.65 3.56 -7.63
C VAL A 118 4.71 4.09 -8.59
N LYS A 119 5.11 5.37 -8.49
CA LYS A 119 6.15 5.97 -9.32
C LYS A 119 7.46 5.18 -9.25
N ALA A 120 7.97 4.92 -8.04
CA ALA A 120 9.22 4.19 -7.83
C ALA A 120 9.16 2.76 -8.39
N THR A 121 8.03 2.08 -8.16
CA THR A 121 7.79 0.71 -8.67
C THR A 121 7.72 0.68 -10.19
N VAL A 122 6.98 1.60 -10.81
CA VAL A 122 6.80 1.68 -12.28
C VAL A 122 8.13 2.00 -12.96
N GLU A 123 8.92 2.92 -12.44
CA GLU A 123 10.26 3.23 -12.97
C GLU A 123 11.16 1.99 -12.98
N SER A 124 11.17 1.22 -11.87
CA SER A 124 11.94 -0.02 -11.78
C SER A 124 11.43 -1.09 -12.76
N LEU A 125 10.11 -1.24 -12.90
CA LEU A 125 9.51 -2.19 -13.85
C LEU A 125 9.83 -1.84 -15.30
N ILE A 126 9.80 -0.54 -15.68
CA ILE A 126 10.12 -0.09 -17.02
C ILE A 126 11.60 -0.31 -17.32
N LYS A 127 12.48 -0.01 -16.35
CA LYS A 127 13.93 -0.08 -16.54
C LYS A 127 14.46 -1.50 -16.51
N ASP A 128 14.06 -2.26 -15.49
CA ASP A 128 14.69 -3.53 -15.13
C ASP A 128 13.77 -4.75 -15.31
N GLY A 129 12.50 -4.53 -15.64
CA GLY A 129 11.47 -5.59 -15.78
C GLY A 129 11.08 -6.24 -14.46
N LYS A 130 11.63 -5.80 -13.35
CA LYS A 130 11.40 -6.35 -12.00
C LYS A 130 11.57 -5.29 -10.93
N VAL A 131 10.96 -5.55 -9.77
CA VAL A 131 11.18 -4.76 -8.55
C VAL A 131 11.88 -5.64 -7.54
N SER A 132 12.90 -5.12 -6.87
CA SER A 132 13.56 -5.78 -5.76
C SER A 132 13.11 -5.11 -4.46
N HIS A 133 12.47 -5.87 -3.60
CA HIS A 133 12.12 -5.42 -2.26
C HIS A 133 13.19 -5.92 -1.28
N PRO A 134 14.02 -5.02 -0.70
CA PRO A 134 14.95 -5.43 0.33
C PRO A 134 14.17 -5.96 1.54
N THR A 135 14.62 -7.09 2.09
CA THR A 135 14.04 -7.67 3.30
C THR A 135 15.04 -7.66 4.43
N LEU A 136 14.58 -7.42 5.64
CA LEU A 136 15.41 -7.56 6.84
C LEU A 136 15.60 -9.02 7.23
N GLY A 137 14.79 -9.94 6.72
CA GLY A 137 14.82 -11.34 7.09
C GLY A 137 14.36 -11.57 8.54
N LEU A 138 13.26 -10.92 8.91
CA LEU A 138 12.60 -11.10 10.20
C LEU A 138 11.07 -11.01 10.04
N THR A 139 10.34 -11.53 11.01
CA THR A 139 8.92 -11.26 11.21
C THR A 139 8.73 -10.59 12.56
N ALA A 140 7.74 -9.69 12.64
CA ALA A 140 7.42 -8.98 13.87
C ALA A 140 5.92 -9.08 14.16
N ARG A 141 5.55 -8.84 15.41
CA ARG A 141 4.17 -8.73 15.87
C ARG A 141 4.04 -7.53 16.80
N SER A 142 2.90 -6.88 16.77
CA SER A 142 2.63 -5.78 17.69
C SER A 142 2.63 -6.26 19.13
N VAL A 143 3.28 -5.53 20.01
CA VAL A 143 3.23 -5.72 21.45
C VAL A 143 2.91 -4.39 22.13
N SER A 144 1.95 -4.42 23.03
CA SER A 144 1.61 -3.29 23.89
C SER A 144 1.21 -3.82 25.26
N ASN A 145 2.07 -3.59 26.24
CA ASN A 145 1.84 -3.94 27.65
C ASN A 145 2.52 -2.91 28.55
N ASP A 146 2.42 -3.07 29.85
CA ASP A 146 2.97 -2.13 30.85
C ASP A 146 4.51 -1.98 30.79
N LEU A 147 5.20 -2.88 30.08
CA LEU A 147 6.66 -2.91 30.00
C LEU A 147 7.19 -2.39 28.66
N ALA A 148 6.45 -2.61 27.56
CA ALA A 148 6.89 -2.22 26.22
C ALA A 148 5.69 -2.04 25.27
N SER A 149 5.84 -1.06 24.35
CA SER A 149 5.00 -0.90 23.18
C SER A 149 5.92 -0.82 21.97
N GLY A 150 5.60 -1.56 20.89
CA GLY A 150 6.41 -1.60 19.70
C GLY A 150 6.23 -2.88 18.87
N ALA A 151 7.19 -3.15 17.99
CA ALA A 151 7.24 -4.35 17.16
C ALA A 151 8.15 -5.42 17.79
N GLN A 152 7.57 -6.45 18.38
CA GLN A 152 8.35 -7.58 18.91
C GLN A 152 8.75 -8.53 17.77
N ILE A 153 10.03 -8.87 17.71
CA ILE A 153 10.56 -9.80 16.74
C ILE A 153 10.08 -11.22 17.08
N ALA A 154 9.33 -11.82 16.16
CA ALA A 154 8.78 -13.16 16.31
C ALA A 154 9.70 -14.24 15.73
N ASN A 155 10.43 -13.91 14.64
CA ASN A 155 11.38 -14.83 14.01
C ASN A 155 12.49 -14.04 13.33
N VAL A 156 13.69 -14.62 13.25
CA VAL A 156 14.84 -14.08 12.51
C VAL A 156 15.37 -15.16 11.57
N THR A 157 15.45 -14.83 10.29
CA THR A 157 16.00 -15.73 9.26
C THR A 157 17.51 -15.86 9.45
N ALA A 158 17.97 -17.09 9.72
CA ALA A 158 19.39 -17.39 9.90
C ALA A 158 20.22 -16.97 8.67
N GLY A 159 21.33 -16.25 8.90
CA GLY A 159 22.19 -15.70 7.85
C GLY A 159 21.60 -14.48 7.13
N GLY A 160 20.39 -14.05 7.49
CA GLY A 160 19.76 -12.86 6.96
C GLY A 160 20.38 -11.54 7.47
N PRO A 161 19.94 -10.39 6.93
CA PRO A 161 20.46 -9.08 7.36
C PRO A 161 20.25 -8.81 8.86
N ALA A 162 19.08 -9.14 9.41
CA ALA A 162 18.77 -8.95 10.82
C ALA A 162 19.65 -9.82 11.73
N ASP A 163 19.85 -11.09 11.38
CA ASP A 163 20.73 -12.02 12.11
C ASP A 163 22.18 -11.51 12.12
N LYS A 164 22.66 -11.09 10.95
CA LYS A 164 24.02 -10.48 10.83
C LYS A 164 24.18 -9.20 11.61
N ALA A 165 23.09 -8.43 11.80
CA ALA A 165 23.05 -7.24 12.63
C ALA A 165 22.93 -7.54 14.14
N GLY A 166 22.74 -8.81 14.52
CA GLY A 166 22.63 -9.25 15.90
C GLY A 166 21.23 -9.11 16.51
N ILE A 167 20.20 -8.85 15.69
CA ILE A 167 18.80 -8.84 16.12
C ILE A 167 18.37 -10.26 16.47
N LYS A 168 17.63 -10.43 17.56
CA LYS A 168 17.20 -11.73 18.08
C LYS A 168 15.68 -11.80 18.23
N GLU A 169 15.18 -13.01 18.27
CA GLU A 169 13.80 -13.27 18.69
C GLU A 169 13.52 -12.69 20.07
N ASN A 170 12.33 -12.13 20.23
CA ASN A 170 11.84 -11.42 21.41
C ASN A 170 12.43 -10.01 21.64
N ASP A 171 13.37 -9.54 20.82
CA ASP A 171 13.71 -8.11 20.83
C ASP A 171 12.48 -7.28 20.51
N VAL A 172 12.36 -6.09 21.09
CA VAL A 172 11.27 -5.16 20.79
C VAL A 172 11.85 -3.92 20.13
N VAL A 173 11.45 -3.71 18.87
CA VAL A 173 11.81 -2.50 18.12
C VAL A 173 10.87 -1.39 18.57
N VAL A 174 11.41 -0.39 19.22
CA VAL A 174 10.68 0.78 19.73
C VAL A 174 10.96 2.03 18.90
N LYS A 175 12.00 1.97 18.04
CA LYS A 175 12.40 3.10 17.20
C LYS A 175 13.17 2.65 15.97
N VAL A 176 12.89 3.29 14.83
CA VAL A 176 13.66 3.14 13.58
C VAL A 176 14.08 4.54 13.12
N GLY A 177 15.38 4.82 13.08
CA GLY A 177 15.88 6.18 12.86
C GLY A 177 15.31 7.14 13.90
N ASN A 178 14.55 8.16 13.47
CA ASN A 178 13.88 9.12 14.36
C ASN A 178 12.37 8.82 14.59
N ARG A 179 11.82 7.78 13.97
CA ARG A 179 10.41 7.40 14.13
C ARG A 179 10.24 6.41 15.28
N THR A 180 9.32 6.72 16.19
CA THR A 180 8.88 5.78 17.22
C THR A 180 8.03 4.69 16.58
N VAL A 181 8.22 3.45 16.98
CA VAL A 181 7.45 2.28 16.56
C VAL A 181 6.50 1.93 17.70
N ALA A 182 5.20 2.05 17.44
CA ALA A 182 4.16 1.74 18.42
C ALA A 182 3.59 0.32 18.25
N ASP A 183 3.71 -0.22 17.04
CA ASP A 183 3.19 -1.52 16.62
C ASP A 183 4.04 -2.12 15.49
N ALA A 184 3.69 -3.31 15.00
CA ALA A 184 4.39 -4.01 13.92
C ALA A 184 3.62 -3.92 12.61
#